data_c58a7ac3160086ec2bca9c32521640b9
#
_entry.id   c58a7ac3160086ec2bca9c32521640b9
#
_cell.length_a   1.000
_cell.length_b   1.000
_cell.length_c   1.000
_cell.angle_alpha   90.00
_cell.angle_beta   90.00
_cell.angle_gamma   90.00
#
_symmetry.space_group_name_H-M   'P 1'
#
loop_
_entity.id
_entity.type
_entity.pdbx_description
1 polymer ?
#
loop_
_entity_poly.entity_id
_entity_poly.type
_entity_poly.pdbx_seq_one_letter_code
_entity_poly.pdbx_strand_id
1 'polypeptide(L)'
;MKLHHVGIVVPKIQDSLGEITKYLKFETIGLPTLVGSQKVNICFLKIGEPFLELIEPIEESSPIAEFAKKGGGIHHLCFEVKDIHQQVKEMSKKGAAVLVQPVEGFDSRLIAFVDLNMRNTKCGLIELLEVK
;
A
#
# COMPACT_ATOMS: atom_id res chain seq x y z
N MET A 1 -6.73 -2.89 -15.51
CA MET A 1 -6.29 -2.81 -14.09
C MET A 1 -5.28 -3.91 -13.85
N LYS A 2 -4.19 -3.59 -13.18
CA LYS A 2 -3.06 -4.51 -13.00
C LYS A 2 -2.60 -4.47 -11.54
N LEU A 3 -2.38 -5.62 -10.93
CA LEU A 3 -1.83 -5.68 -9.58
C LEU A 3 -0.41 -5.11 -9.57
N HIS A 4 -0.19 -4.09 -8.79
CA HIS A 4 1.13 -3.46 -8.63
C HIS A 4 1.86 -4.02 -7.41
N HIS A 5 1.20 -4.05 -6.27
CA HIS A 5 1.84 -4.57 -5.06
C HIS A 5 0.84 -5.05 -4.01
N VAL A 6 1.38 -5.79 -3.05
CA VAL A 6 0.71 -6.14 -1.80
C VAL A 6 1.40 -5.34 -0.70
N GLY A 7 0.65 -4.52 0.01
CA GLY A 7 1.17 -3.72 1.12
C GLY A 7 1.19 -4.50 2.42
N ILE A 8 2.33 -4.51 3.08
CA ILE A 8 2.55 -5.20 4.35
C ILE A 8 3.06 -4.17 5.36
N VAL A 9 2.26 -3.91 6.38
CA VAL A 9 2.66 -3.00 7.46
C VAL A 9 3.54 -3.76 8.44
N VAL A 10 4.68 -3.16 8.76
CA VAL A 10 5.66 -3.71 9.70
C VAL A 10 6.03 -2.64 10.72
N PRO A 11 6.42 -3.00 11.94
CA PRO A 11 6.87 -2.00 12.92
C PRO A 11 8.16 -1.31 12.48
N LYS A 12 9.11 -2.08 11.90
CA LYS A 12 10.39 -1.55 11.38
C LYS A 12 10.81 -2.30 10.12
N ILE A 13 11.00 -1.56 9.04
CA ILE A 13 11.42 -2.14 7.75
C ILE A 13 12.73 -2.91 7.88
N GLN A 14 13.72 -2.35 8.55
CA GLN A 14 15.04 -2.96 8.66
C GLN A 14 14.98 -4.35 9.30
N ASP A 15 14.23 -4.47 10.39
CA ASP A 15 14.08 -5.75 11.10
C ASP A 15 13.36 -6.78 10.23
N SER A 16 12.27 -6.35 9.58
CA SER A 16 11.49 -7.23 8.72
C SER A 16 12.25 -7.67 7.49
N LEU A 17 13.07 -6.80 6.90
CA LEU A 17 13.96 -7.17 5.80
C LEU A 17 14.92 -8.27 6.22
N GLY A 18 15.53 -8.13 7.41
CA GLY A 18 16.45 -9.14 7.93
C GLY A 18 15.80 -10.50 8.10
N GLU A 19 14.52 -10.52 8.50
CA GLU A 19 13.78 -11.76 8.67
C GLU A 19 13.32 -12.37 7.36
N ILE A 20 12.65 -11.58 6.50
CA ILE A 20 12.04 -12.11 5.29
C ILE A 20 13.10 -12.60 4.27
N THR A 21 14.25 -11.93 4.22
CA THR A 21 15.33 -12.31 3.29
C THR A 21 16.07 -13.58 3.70
N LYS A 22 15.86 -14.07 4.92
CA LYS A 22 16.37 -15.40 5.31
C LYS A 22 15.68 -16.51 4.52
N TYR A 23 14.43 -16.30 4.14
CA TYR A 23 13.59 -17.35 3.56
C TYR A 23 13.26 -17.12 2.11
N LEU A 24 13.14 -15.85 1.69
CA LEU A 24 12.74 -15.49 0.34
C LEU A 24 13.86 -14.72 -0.35
N LYS A 25 14.10 -15.09 -1.62
CA LYS A 25 15.10 -14.42 -2.43
C LYS A 25 14.40 -13.46 -3.39
N PHE A 26 14.68 -12.17 -3.23
CA PHE A 26 14.10 -11.12 -4.07
C PHE A 26 15.03 -10.75 -5.21
N GLU A 27 14.46 -10.42 -6.38
CA GLU A 27 15.22 -9.96 -7.53
C GLU A 27 15.85 -8.59 -7.26
N THR A 28 15.08 -7.70 -6.62
CA THR A 28 15.58 -6.40 -6.18
C THR A 28 14.98 -6.05 -4.82
N ILE A 29 15.77 -5.32 -4.04
CA ILE A 29 15.36 -4.75 -2.77
C ILE A 29 15.56 -3.25 -2.92
N GLY A 30 14.45 -2.48 -2.88
CA GLY A 30 14.50 -1.04 -3.01
C GLY A 30 15.08 -0.37 -1.77
N LEU A 31 15.45 0.90 -1.90
CA LEU A 31 15.83 1.71 -0.73
C LEU A 31 14.59 2.20 -0.02
N PRO A 32 14.58 2.25 1.32
CA PRO A 32 13.49 2.87 2.06
C PRO A 32 13.27 4.31 1.60
N THR A 33 12.03 4.67 1.36
CA THR A 33 11.64 5.97 0.83
C THR A 33 10.52 6.56 1.67
N LEU A 34 10.64 7.84 2.00
CA LEU A 34 9.61 8.55 2.75
C LEU A 34 8.43 8.93 1.84
N VAL A 35 7.21 8.62 2.28
CA VAL A 35 5.97 9.13 1.68
C VAL A 35 5.32 10.03 2.72
N GLY A 36 5.62 11.33 2.65
CA GLY A 36 5.23 12.31 3.66
C GLY A 36 3.71 12.47 3.79
N SER A 37 2.98 12.37 2.67
CA SER A 37 1.52 12.50 2.69
C SER A 37 0.83 11.41 3.52
N GLN A 38 1.47 10.26 3.69
CA GLN A 38 0.96 9.11 4.45
C GLN A 38 1.74 8.89 5.76
N LYS A 39 2.76 9.70 6.02
CA LYS A 39 3.61 9.60 7.22
C LYS A 39 4.19 8.21 7.43
N VAL A 40 4.74 7.66 6.34
CA VAL A 40 5.33 6.32 6.32
C VAL A 40 6.66 6.30 5.58
N ASN A 41 7.51 5.34 5.92
CA ASN A 41 8.58 4.88 5.04
C ASN A 41 8.09 3.63 4.33
N ILE A 42 8.48 3.48 3.09
CA ILE A 42 8.15 2.31 2.28
C ILE A 42 9.40 1.68 1.68
N CYS A 43 9.34 0.38 1.42
CA CYS A 43 10.41 -0.36 0.76
C CYS A 43 9.79 -1.39 -0.16
N PHE A 44 10.10 -1.31 -1.45
CA PHE A 44 9.60 -2.27 -2.43
C PHE A 44 10.56 -3.44 -2.61
N LEU A 45 10.00 -4.65 -2.58
CA LEU A 45 10.72 -5.90 -2.82
C LEU A 45 10.14 -6.55 -4.06
N LYS A 46 10.98 -6.82 -5.07
CA LYS A 46 10.52 -7.43 -6.31
C LYS A 46 10.76 -8.93 -6.31
N ILE A 47 9.68 -9.68 -6.54
CA ILE A 47 9.72 -11.12 -6.74
C ILE A 47 8.71 -11.48 -7.84
N GLY A 48 9.19 -11.67 -9.07
CA GLY A 48 8.31 -11.79 -10.23
C GLY A 48 7.76 -10.43 -10.67
N GLU A 49 6.51 -10.38 -11.16
CA GLU A 49 5.91 -9.15 -11.67
C GLU A 49 5.46 -8.16 -10.58
N PRO A 50 4.61 -8.54 -9.62
CA PRO A 50 4.19 -7.60 -8.57
C PRO A 50 5.28 -7.42 -7.53
N PHE A 51 5.12 -6.33 -6.73
CA PHE A 51 6.00 -6.05 -5.61
C PHE A 51 5.34 -6.46 -4.30
N LEU A 52 6.18 -6.74 -3.30
CA LEU A 52 5.78 -6.59 -1.90
C LEU A 52 6.23 -5.21 -1.46
N GLU A 53 5.35 -4.48 -0.76
CA GLU A 53 5.70 -3.17 -0.20
C GLU A 53 5.70 -3.29 1.31
N LEU A 54 6.86 -3.11 1.93
CA LEU A 54 6.95 -3.00 3.39
C LEU A 54 6.68 -1.54 3.77
N ILE A 55 5.83 -1.34 4.76
CA ILE A 55 5.35 -0.01 5.17
C ILE A 55 5.58 0.15 6.66
N GLU A 56 6.31 1.20 7.03
CA GLU A 56 6.66 1.49 8.42
C GLU A 56 6.09 2.86 8.79
N PRO A 57 5.32 2.99 9.90
CA PRO A 57 4.88 4.31 10.36
C PRO A 57 6.06 5.11 10.89
N ILE A 58 6.15 6.41 10.55
CA ILE A 58 7.24 7.27 11.02
C ILE A 58 6.90 7.99 12.33
N GLU A 59 5.62 8.02 12.71
CA GLU A 59 5.17 8.66 13.95
C GLU A 59 3.80 8.15 14.36
N GLU A 60 3.38 8.47 15.59
CA GLU A 60 2.10 8.04 16.15
C GLU A 60 0.89 8.52 15.34
N SER A 61 1.01 9.66 14.66
CA SER A 61 -0.09 10.21 13.85
C SER A 61 -0.19 9.59 12.45
N SER A 62 0.68 8.64 12.12
CA SER A 62 0.55 7.90 10.86
C SER A 62 -0.76 7.13 10.82
N PRO A 63 -1.47 7.11 9.68
CA PRO A 63 -2.73 6.35 9.54
C PRO A 63 -2.59 4.87 9.86
N ILE A 64 -1.40 4.29 9.75
CA ILE A 64 -1.15 2.86 9.99
C ILE A 64 -0.47 2.57 11.33
N ALA A 65 -0.29 3.58 12.20
CA ALA A 65 0.40 3.38 13.47
C ALA A 65 -0.27 2.34 14.36
N GLU A 66 -1.60 2.39 14.48
CA GLU A 66 -2.35 1.40 15.26
C GLU A 66 -2.25 -0.01 14.66
N PHE A 67 -2.33 -0.11 13.34
CA PHE A 67 -2.20 -1.40 12.65
C PHE A 67 -0.82 -2.03 12.94
N ALA A 68 0.23 -1.22 12.91
CA ALA A 68 1.59 -1.68 13.22
C ALA A 68 1.72 -2.13 14.68
N LYS A 69 1.11 -1.39 15.63
CA LYS A 69 1.13 -1.73 17.05
C LYS A 69 0.45 -3.06 17.36
N LYS A 70 -0.57 -3.40 16.57
CA LYS A 70 -1.31 -4.67 16.73
C LYS A 70 -0.63 -5.84 16.02
N GLY A 71 0.60 -5.66 15.56
CA GLY A 71 1.40 -6.71 14.94
C GLY A 71 1.59 -6.55 13.44
N GLY A 72 0.91 -5.62 12.82
CA GLY A 72 1.04 -5.39 11.37
C GLY A 72 0.49 -6.53 10.53
N GLY A 73 1.10 -6.77 9.38
CA GLY A 73 0.71 -7.81 8.43
C GLY A 73 0.18 -7.23 7.13
N ILE A 74 -0.47 -8.07 6.32
CA ILE A 74 -1.04 -7.65 5.04
C ILE A 74 -2.09 -6.57 5.29
N HIS A 75 -1.95 -5.45 4.60
CA HIS A 75 -2.77 -4.25 4.83
C HIS A 75 -3.66 -3.93 3.64
N HIS A 76 -3.11 -3.97 2.43
CA HIS A 76 -3.89 -3.62 1.23
C HIS A 76 -3.31 -4.27 -0.02
N LEU A 77 -4.13 -4.25 -1.08
CA LEU A 77 -3.71 -4.56 -2.43
C LEU A 77 -3.71 -3.26 -3.23
N CYS A 78 -2.71 -3.07 -4.08
CA CYS A 78 -2.64 -1.90 -4.94
C CYS A 78 -2.76 -2.28 -6.41
N PHE A 79 -3.63 -1.59 -7.12
CA PHE A 79 -3.84 -1.79 -8.55
C PHE A 79 -3.51 -0.53 -9.34
N GLU A 80 -2.80 -0.69 -10.45
CA GLU A 80 -2.57 0.40 -11.38
C GLU A 80 -3.81 0.65 -12.24
N VAL A 81 -4.14 1.92 -12.42
CA VAL A 81 -5.28 2.37 -13.23
C VAL A 81 -4.85 3.52 -14.13
N LYS A 82 -5.53 3.70 -15.26
CA LYS A 82 -5.18 4.75 -16.22
C LYS A 82 -5.67 6.13 -15.79
N ASP A 83 -6.89 6.21 -15.28
CA ASP A 83 -7.54 7.46 -14.85
C ASP A 83 -8.07 7.24 -13.44
N ILE A 84 -7.30 7.68 -12.46
CA ILE A 84 -7.63 7.42 -11.06
C ILE A 84 -8.90 8.14 -10.61
N HIS A 85 -9.14 9.35 -11.13
CA HIS A 85 -10.36 10.10 -10.75
C HIS A 85 -11.61 9.40 -11.25
N GLN A 86 -11.58 8.91 -12.48
CA GLN A 86 -12.71 8.17 -13.05
C GLN A 86 -12.91 6.85 -12.32
N GLN A 87 -11.83 6.14 -12.00
CA GLN A 87 -11.91 4.85 -11.31
C GLN A 87 -12.51 5.01 -9.91
N VAL A 88 -12.07 6.01 -9.16
CA VAL A 88 -12.61 6.30 -7.81
C VAL A 88 -14.10 6.61 -7.91
N LYS A 89 -14.49 7.42 -8.88
CA LYS A 89 -15.90 7.79 -9.09
C LYS A 89 -16.77 6.57 -9.39
N GLU A 90 -16.30 5.69 -10.26
CA GLU A 90 -17.04 4.47 -10.61
C GLU A 90 -17.18 3.54 -9.40
N MET A 91 -16.12 3.35 -8.63
CA MET A 91 -16.16 2.50 -7.44
C MET A 91 -17.08 3.07 -6.37
N SER A 92 -17.03 4.40 -6.17
CA SER A 92 -17.93 5.08 -5.23
C SER A 92 -19.38 4.89 -5.59
N LYS A 93 -19.72 4.98 -6.87
CA LYS A 93 -21.10 4.75 -7.36
C LYS A 93 -21.59 3.33 -7.08
N LYS A 94 -20.66 2.37 -7.05
CA LYS A 94 -20.98 0.95 -6.78
C LYS A 94 -21.02 0.62 -5.30
N GLY A 95 -20.73 1.57 -4.42
CA GLY A 95 -20.84 1.39 -2.97
C GLY A 95 -19.52 1.33 -2.21
N ALA A 96 -18.39 1.49 -2.87
CA ALA A 96 -17.11 1.56 -2.17
C ALA A 96 -17.00 2.87 -1.39
N ALA A 97 -16.38 2.82 -0.21
CA ALA A 97 -16.10 4.01 0.58
C ALA A 97 -14.74 4.59 0.17
N VAL A 98 -14.70 5.87 -0.19
CA VAL A 98 -13.45 6.54 -0.55
C VAL A 98 -12.81 7.07 0.73
N LEU A 99 -11.71 6.46 1.13
CA LEU A 99 -10.99 6.82 2.36
C LEU A 99 -9.98 7.94 2.13
N VAL A 100 -9.31 7.91 0.98
CA VAL A 100 -8.35 8.93 0.55
C VAL A 100 -8.62 9.25 -0.90
N GLN A 101 -9.00 10.50 -1.17
CA GLN A 101 -9.18 11.00 -2.54
C GLN A 101 -7.82 11.04 -3.24
N PRO A 102 -7.80 11.04 -4.59
CA PRO A 102 -6.54 11.09 -5.31
C PRO A 102 -5.61 12.20 -4.82
N VAL A 103 -4.42 11.81 -4.42
CA VAL A 103 -3.38 12.69 -3.87
C VAL A 103 -2.01 12.14 -4.28
N GLU A 104 -1.01 13.01 -4.36
CA GLU A 104 0.34 12.59 -4.71
C GLU A 104 0.90 11.64 -3.63
N GLY A 105 1.35 10.48 -4.07
CA GLY A 105 2.00 9.48 -3.23
C GLY A 105 3.47 9.32 -3.61
N PHE A 106 3.93 8.08 -3.66
CA PHE A 106 5.32 7.80 -4.05
C PHE A 106 5.51 8.00 -5.57
N ASP A 107 6.76 8.28 -5.96
CA ASP A 107 7.15 8.40 -7.37
C ASP A 107 6.36 9.49 -8.13
N SER A 108 5.90 10.52 -7.41
CA SER A 108 5.09 11.63 -7.95
C SER A 108 3.83 11.16 -8.68
N ARG A 109 3.32 9.99 -8.34
CA ARG A 109 2.11 9.41 -8.92
C ARG A 109 0.93 9.65 -8.00
N LEU A 110 -0.25 9.77 -8.56
CA LEU A 110 -1.47 9.88 -7.77
C LEU A 110 -1.85 8.53 -7.18
N ILE A 111 -2.24 8.55 -5.92
CA ILE A 111 -2.78 7.39 -5.21
C ILE A 111 -4.14 7.73 -4.63
N ALA A 112 -4.95 6.71 -4.39
CA ALA A 112 -6.21 6.82 -3.67
C ALA A 112 -6.43 5.54 -2.88
N PHE A 113 -7.21 5.62 -1.80
CA PHE A 113 -7.60 4.45 -1.03
C PHE A 113 -9.11 4.33 -1.00
N VAL A 114 -9.61 3.15 -1.28
CA VAL A 114 -11.04 2.84 -1.21
C VAL A 114 -11.24 1.56 -0.42
N ASP A 115 -12.38 1.48 0.29
CA ASP A 115 -12.80 0.25 0.95
C ASP A 115 -13.98 -0.31 0.16
N LEU A 116 -13.85 -1.55 -0.31
CA LEU A 116 -14.88 -2.21 -1.10
C LEU A 116 -16.12 -2.56 -0.27
N ASN A 117 -16.04 -2.44 1.06
CA ASN A 117 -17.13 -2.79 1.98
C ASN A 117 -17.60 -4.24 1.79
N MET A 118 -16.66 -5.16 1.63
CA MET A 118 -16.98 -6.58 1.48
C MET A 118 -17.58 -7.11 2.77
N ARG A 119 -18.70 -7.84 2.66
CA ARG A 119 -19.53 -8.20 3.82
C ARG A 119 -18.86 -9.14 4.80
N ASN A 120 -18.21 -10.18 4.32
CA ASN A 120 -17.72 -11.28 5.18
C ASN A 120 -16.21 -11.44 5.12
N THR A 121 -15.48 -10.38 4.76
CA THR A 121 -14.02 -10.43 4.69
C THR A 121 -13.45 -9.04 4.95
N LYS A 122 -12.23 -9.02 5.49
CA LYS A 122 -11.50 -7.79 5.80
C LYS A 122 -10.49 -7.41 4.71
N CYS A 123 -10.55 -8.03 3.54
CA CYS A 123 -9.63 -7.76 2.44
C CYS A 123 -10.11 -6.67 1.47
N GLY A 124 -10.94 -5.75 1.95
CA GLY A 124 -11.56 -4.75 1.11
C GLY A 124 -10.78 -3.46 0.92
N LEU A 125 -9.65 -3.28 1.61
CA LEU A 125 -8.86 -2.04 1.47
C LEU A 125 -7.99 -2.11 0.22
N ILE A 126 -8.27 -1.20 -0.71
CA ILE A 126 -7.62 -1.16 -2.02
C ILE A 126 -6.94 0.19 -2.20
N GLU A 127 -5.68 0.15 -2.59
CA GLU A 127 -4.99 1.33 -3.10
C GLU A 127 -5.09 1.34 -4.62
N LEU A 128 -5.39 2.50 -5.18
CA LEU A 128 -5.31 2.75 -6.61
C LEU A 128 -4.08 3.61 -6.87
N LEU A 129 -3.36 3.29 -7.94
CA LEU A 129 -2.14 3.99 -8.34
C LEU A 129 -2.28 4.34 -9.81
N GLU A 130 -2.22 5.64 -10.11
CA GLU A 130 -2.30 6.05 -11.50
C GLU A 130 -1.04 5.67 -12.26
N VAL A 131 -1.19 5.11 -13.45
CA VAL A 131 -0.05 4.79 -14.32
C VAL A 131 0.69 6.07 -14.70
N LYS A 132 1.98 5.93 -14.95
CA LYS A 132 2.80 7.07 -15.42
C LYS A 132 2.40 7.55 -16.81
#